data_5ab01e48adb9df6fbeedebcbddeabcfd
#
_entry.id   5ab01e48adb9df6fbeedebcbddeabcfd
#
_cell.length_a   1.000
_cell.length_b   1.000
_cell.length_c   1.000
_cell.angle_alpha   90.00
_cell.angle_beta   90.00
_cell.angle_gamma   90.00
#
_symmetry.space_group_name_H-M   'P 1'
#
loop_
_entity.id
_entity.type
_entity.pdbx_description
1 polymer ?
#
loop_
_entity_poly.entity_id
_entity_poly.type
_entity_poly.pdbx_seq_one_letter_code
_entity_poly.pdbx_strand_id
1 'polypeptide(L)'
;MDKTEFIKKAYIEYLLTTGQTPASVFVFAKNLDMTEAEFYEQYNSFEQLESDVWFGFFEEARLQTEAEPTYAQYSVREKLLAFYYTWIEVLKANRSYILITAGKIRGRGLRRASVSLEKFRRAFENFITDLLLEGRESREVKQRPFVSSRYPAVFYTQALFLLNFWVRDTSKGFENTDTAIEKAVNTSFDLIGASALDSVFDLAKFLYQNR
;
A
#
# COMPACT_ATOMS: atom_id res chain seq x y z
N MET A 1 -14.32 -23.07 0.46
CA MET A 1 -13.36 -22.00 0.12
C MET A 1 -14.01 -21.14 -0.93
N ASP A 2 -14.00 -19.84 -0.77
CA ASP A 2 -14.56 -18.91 -1.76
C ASP A 2 -13.79 -19.08 -3.10
N LYS A 3 -14.54 -19.05 -4.23
CA LYS A 3 -13.99 -19.24 -5.58
C LYS A 3 -12.91 -18.20 -5.90
N THR A 4 -13.10 -16.98 -5.42
CA THR A 4 -12.14 -15.88 -5.55
C THR A 4 -10.82 -16.19 -4.86
N GLU A 5 -10.88 -16.67 -3.62
CA GLU A 5 -9.69 -17.08 -2.85
C GLU A 5 -8.97 -18.29 -3.46
N PHE A 6 -9.72 -19.22 -4.03
CA PHE A 6 -9.14 -20.37 -4.75
C PHE A 6 -8.33 -19.88 -5.96
N ILE A 7 -8.92 -19.02 -6.79
CA ILE A 7 -8.25 -18.48 -8.00
C ILE A 7 -7.00 -17.67 -7.62
N LYS A 8 -7.07 -16.83 -6.57
CA LYS A 8 -5.91 -16.06 -6.09
C LYS A 8 -4.75 -16.96 -5.66
N LYS A 9 -5.03 -17.95 -4.83
CA LYS A 9 -4.02 -18.91 -4.37
C LYS A 9 -3.38 -19.67 -5.53
N ALA A 10 -4.19 -20.18 -6.44
CA ALA A 10 -3.70 -20.90 -7.62
C ALA A 10 -2.85 -20.00 -8.54
N TYR A 11 -3.20 -18.73 -8.67
CA TYR A 11 -2.42 -17.76 -9.46
C TYR A 11 -1.06 -17.46 -8.81
N ILE A 12 -1.04 -17.27 -7.49
CA ILE A 12 0.22 -17.10 -6.74
C ILE A 12 1.11 -18.32 -6.93
N GLU A 13 0.57 -19.53 -6.74
CA GLU A 13 1.31 -20.79 -6.90
C GLU A 13 1.85 -20.95 -8.34
N TYR A 14 1.03 -20.62 -9.34
CA TYR A 14 1.45 -20.66 -10.74
C TYR A 14 2.64 -19.71 -10.99
N LEU A 15 2.55 -18.47 -10.49
CA LEU A 15 3.65 -17.49 -10.61
C LEU A 15 4.93 -17.96 -9.91
N LEU A 16 4.81 -18.54 -8.71
CA LEU A 16 5.95 -19.03 -7.94
C LEU A 16 6.62 -20.23 -8.62
N THR A 17 5.83 -21.10 -9.26
CA THR A 17 6.32 -22.30 -9.94
C THR A 17 6.95 -21.99 -11.29
N THR A 18 6.34 -21.10 -12.07
CA THR A 18 6.74 -20.83 -13.46
C THR A 18 7.58 -19.56 -13.65
N GLY A 19 7.56 -18.64 -12.68
CA GLY A 19 8.18 -17.33 -12.78
C GLY A 19 7.46 -16.36 -13.75
N GLN A 20 6.36 -16.77 -14.39
CA GLN A 20 5.70 -16.04 -15.47
C GLN A 20 4.18 -15.99 -15.28
N THR A 21 3.56 -14.96 -15.82
CA THR A 21 2.09 -14.89 -15.93
C THR A 21 1.59 -15.97 -16.88
N PRO A 22 0.44 -16.62 -16.61
CA PRO A 22 -0.13 -17.62 -17.52
C PRO A 22 -0.28 -17.05 -18.94
N ALA A 23 -0.04 -17.91 -19.95
CA ALA A 23 -0.07 -17.50 -21.36
C ALA A 23 -1.45 -16.99 -21.81
N SER A 24 -2.52 -17.53 -21.23
CA SER A 24 -3.91 -17.08 -21.44
C SER A 24 -4.80 -17.50 -20.27
N VAL A 25 -5.96 -16.85 -20.15
CA VAL A 25 -7.01 -17.26 -19.20
C VAL A 25 -7.45 -18.69 -19.47
N PHE A 26 -7.59 -19.06 -20.74
CA PHE A 26 -7.94 -20.43 -21.14
C PHE A 26 -7.00 -21.49 -20.54
N VAL A 27 -5.68 -21.30 -20.70
CA VAL A 27 -4.68 -22.23 -20.17
C VAL A 27 -4.72 -22.27 -18.65
N PHE A 28 -4.85 -21.13 -18.01
CA PHE A 28 -4.91 -21.04 -16.56
C PHE A 28 -6.18 -21.70 -15.98
N ALA A 29 -7.34 -21.39 -16.54
CA ALA A 29 -8.62 -21.97 -16.12
C ALA A 29 -8.63 -23.49 -16.31
N LYS A 30 -8.15 -23.99 -17.45
CA LYS A 30 -8.03 -25.43 -17.74
C LYS A 30 -7.17 -26.14 -16.70
N ASN A 31 -6.09 -25.55 -16.24
CA ASN A 31 -5.24 -26.14 -15.20
C ASN A 31 -5.92 -26.22 -13.83
N LEU A 32 -7.01 -25.49 -13.64
CA LEU A 32 -7.82 -25.47 -12.42
C LEU A 32 -9.14 -26.26 -12.56
N ASP A 33 -9.30 -27.04 -13.64
CA ASP A 33 -10.53 -27.76 -13.97
C ASP A 33 -11.76 -26.84 -13.99
N MET A 34 -11.58 -25.59 -14.47
CA MET A 34 -12.62 -24.60 -14.63
C MET A 34 -12.68 -24.07 -16.07
N THR A 35 -13.82 -23.50 -16.45
CA THR A 35 -14.00 -22.84 -17.74
C THR A 35 -13.48 -21.39 -17.70
N GLU A 36 -13.20 -20.81 -18.88
CA GLU A 36 -12.92 -19.37 -18.98
C GLU A 36 -14.08 -18.50 -18.49
N ALA A 37 -15.33 -18.93 -18.76
CA ALA A 37 -16.52 -18.23 -18.31
C ALA A 37 -16.54 -18.11 -16.77
N GLU A 38 -16.21 -19.18 -16.07
CA GLU A 38 -16.13 -19.20 -14.61
C GLU A 38 -15.00 -18.31 -14.06
N PHE A 39 -13.89 -18.18 -14.77
CA PHE A 39 -12.84 -17.23 -14.42
C PHE A 39 -13.36 -15.77 -14.62
N TYR A 40 -13.99 -15.51 -15.78
CA TYR A 40 -14.50 -14.18 -16.11
C TYR A 40 -15.70 -13.73 -15.25
N GLU A 41 -16.36 -14.63 -14.55
CA GLU A 41 -17.31 -14.28 -13.48
C GLU A 41 -16.63 -13.57 -12.30
N GLN A 42 -15.35 -13.84 -12.06
CA GLN A 42 -14.60 -13.32 -10.92
C GLN A 42 -13.64 -12.18 -11.32
N TYR A 43 -12.94 -12.33 -12.44
CA TYR A 43 -11.90 -11.41 -12.89
C TYR A 43 -11.91 -11.21 -14.40
N ASN A 44 -11.82 -9.97 -14.85
CA ASN A 44 -11.76 -9.64 -16.28
C ASN A 44 -10.33 -9.79 -16.87
N SER A 45 -9.31 -9.89 -16.03
CA SER A 45 -7.91 -10.06 -16.44
C SER A 45 -7.01 -10.48 -15.29
N PHE A 46 -5.79 -10.92 -15.60
CA PHE A 46 -4.77 -11.21 -14.59
C PHE A 46 -4.32 -9.95 -13.83
N GLU A 47 -4.32 -8.79 -14.47
CA GLU A 47 -4.00 -7.53 -13.80
C GLU A 47 -5.03 -7.20 -12.70
N GLN A 48 -6.32 -7.48 -12.95
CA GLN A 48 -7.36 -7.30 -11.93
C GLN A 48 -7.20 -8.31 -10.78
N LEU A 49 -6.84 -9.55 -11.10
CA LEU A 49 -6.53 -10.56 -10.10
C LEU A 49 -5.30 -10.18 -9.27
N GLU A 50 -4.20 -9.72 -9.93
CA GLU A 50 -3.02 -9.18 -9.22
C GLU A 50 -3.40 -8.01 -8.30
N SER A 51 -4.29 -7.13 -8.74
CA SER A 51 -4.78 -6.00 -7.94
C SER A 51 -5.54 -6.45 -6.69
N ASP A 52 -6.27 -7.55 -6.80
CA ASP A 52 -7.00 -8.14 -5.67
C ASP A 52 -6.04 -8.85 -4.68
N VAL A 53 -4.98 -9.48 -5.17
CA VAL A 53 -3.94 -10.05 -4.32
C VAL A 53 -3.22 -8.97 -3.51
N TRP A 54 -2.81 -7.87 -4.15
CA TRP A 54 -2.17 -6.74 -3.46
C TRP A 54 -3.09 -6.06 -2.44
N PHE A 55 -4.37 -5.95 -2.77
CA PHE A 55 -5.39 -5.49 -1.82
C PHE A 55 -5.51 -6.44 -0.63
N GLY A 56 -5.43 -7.77 -0.86
CA GLY A 56 -5.46 -8.78 0.20
C GLY A 56 -4.32 -8.60 1.21
N PHE A 57 -3.10 -8.32 0.78
CA PHE A 57 -1.97 -8.05 1.69
C PHE A 57 -2.15 -6.76 2.51
N PHE A 58 -2.74 -5.74 1.91
CA PHE A 58 -3.10 -4.52 2.65
C PHE A 58 -4.17 -4.80 3.70
N GLU A 59 -5.24 -5.48 3.32
CA GLU A 59 -6.38 -5.74 4.18
C GLU A 59 -6.01 -6.68 5.34
N GLU A 60 -5.18 -7.68 5.07
CA GLU A 60 -4.63 -8.57 6.11
C GLU A 60 -3.83 -7.76 7.14
N ALA A 61 -2.92 -6.91 6.69
CA ALA A 61 -2.12 -6.07 7.58
C ALA A 61 -3.00 -5.10 8.39
N ARG A 62 -3.98 -4.46 7.76
CA ARG A 62 -4.93 -3.55 8.42
C ARG A 62 -5.70 -4.26 9.52
N LEU A 63 -6.29 -5.41 9.20
CA LEU A 63 -7.08 -6.17 10.17
C LEU A 63 -6.22 -6.69 11.33
N GLN A 64 -5.00 -7.17 11.07
CA GLN A 64 -4.07 -7.58 12.12
C GLN A 64 -3.69 -6.41 13.03
N THR A 65 -3.42 -5.25 12.46
CA THR A 65 -3.07 -4.05 13.24
C THR A 65 -4.24 -3.57 14.09
N GLU A 66 -5.45 -3.51 13.52
CA GLU A 66 -6.66 -3.08 14.22
C GLU A 66 -7.12 -4.07 15.31
N ALA A 67 -6.73 -5.34 15.20
CA ALA A 67 -7.03 -6.36 16.20
C ALA A 67 -6.16 -6.25 17.47
N GLU A 68 -5.11 -5.45 17.47
CA GLU A 68 -4.26 -5.22 18.64
C GLU A 68 -5.06 -4.55 19.78
N PRO A 69 -5.06 -5.10 21.01
CA PRO A 69 -5.88 -4.59 22.10
C PRO A 69 -5.64 -3.11 22.46
N THR A 70 -4.43 -2.63 22.18
CA THR A 70 -4.00 -1.25 22.48
C THR A 70 -4.18 -0.30 21.30
N TYR A 71 -4.59 -0.79 20.12
CA TYR A 71 -4.67 0.01 18.90
C TYR A 71 -5.53 1.27 19.04
N ALA A 72 -6.65 1.16 19.76
CA ALA A 72 -7.54 2.30 20.01
C ALA A 72 -6.89 3.43 20.83
N GLN A 73 -5.80 3.12 21.55
CA GLN A 73 -5.07 4.09 22.38
C GLN A 73 -3.90 4.74 21.64
N TYR A 74 -3.55 4.23 20.46
CA TYR A 74 -2.45 4.75 19.67
C TYR A 74 -2.80 6.12 19.09
N SER A 75 -1.82 7.03 19.08
CA SER A 75 -1.85 8.23 18.24
C SER A 75 -1.93 7.83 16.76
N VAL A 76 -2.39 8.73 15.90
CA VAL A 76 -2.47 8.44 14.45
C VAL A 76 -1.09 8.14 13.84
N ARG A 77 -0.03 8.73 14.39
CA ARG A 77 1.37 8.41 14.03
C ARG A 77 1.71 6.96 14.39
N GLU A 78 1.39 6.52 15.59
CA GLU A 78 1.64 5.14 16.06
C GLU A 78 0.79 4.14 15.30
N LYS A 79 -0.47 4.46 14.95
CA LYS A 79 -1.33 3.62 14.10
C LYS A 79 -0.70 3.38 12.73
N LEU A 80 -0.14 4.42 12.12
CA LEU A 80 0.51 4.27 10.81
C LEU A 80 1.84 3.50 10.92
N LEU A 81 2.62 3.70 11.98
CA LEU A 81 3.83 2.90 12.25
C LEU A 81 3.49 1.42 12.41
N ALA A 82 2.50 1.11 13.27
CA ALA A 82 2.03 -0.26 13.50
C ALA A 82 1.56 -0.91 12.19
N PHE A 83 0.78 -0.18 11.38
CA PHE A 83 0.37 -0.65 10.06
C PHE A 83 1.56 -0.99 9.16
N TYR A 84 2.56 -0.12 9.03
CA TYR A 84 3.70 -0.40 8.15
C TYR A 84 4.53 -1.58 8.63
N TYR A 85 4.77 -1.74 9.93
CA TYR A 85 5.46 -2.90 10.46
C TYR A 85 4.70 -4.19 10.16
N THR A 86 3.40 -4.23 10.46
CA THR A 86 2.55 -5.39 10.18
C THR A 86 2.48 -5.68 8.68
N TRP A 87 2.39 -4.63 7.84
CA TRP A 87 2.37 -4.80 6.39
C TRP A 87 3.67 -5.42 5.86
N ILE A 88 4.82 -4.98 6.33
CA ILE A 88 6.10 -5.59 5.95
C ILE A 88 6.16 -7.05 6.41
N GLU A 89 5.65 -7.41 7.59
CA GLU A 89 5.60 -8.82 8.03
C GLU A 89 4.71 -9.67 7.10
N VAL A 90 3.52 -9.19 6.72
CA VAL A 90 2.66 -9.85 5.73
C VAL A 90 3.38 -10.01 4.39
N LEU A 91 4.07 -8.97 3.92
CA LEU A 91 4.84 -9.03 2.68
C LEU A 91 6.03 -9.99 2.78
N LYS A 92 6.70 -10.10 3.94
CA LYS A 92 7.80 -11.06 4.19
C LYS A 92 7.31 -12.50 4.03
N ALA A 93 6.13 -12.82 4.55
CA ALA A 93 5.52 -14.15 4.39
C ALA A 93 5.24 -14.50 2.90
N ASN A 94 5.11 -13.48 2.04
CA ASN A 94 4.83 -13.61 0.61
C ASN A 94 5.98 -13.11 -0.29
N ARG A 95 7.22 -13.04 0.23
CA ARG A 95 8.35 -12.35 -0.40
C ARG A 95 8.62 -12.80 -1.84
N SER A 96 8.57 -14.08 -2.14
CA SER A 96 8.85 -14.59 -3.48
C SER A 96 7.85 -14.04 -4.52
N TYR A 97 6.56 -14.01 -4.17
CA TYR A 97 5.53 -13.41 -5.00
C TYR A 97 5.77 -11.90 -5.21
N ILE A 98 6.10 -11.19 -4.13
CA ILE A 98 6.39 -9.75 -4.19
C ILE A 98 7.57 -9.46 -5.12
N LEU A 99 8.67 -10.22 -5.02
CA LEU A 99 9.85 -10.01 -5.87
C LEU A 99 9.53 -10.22 -7.36
N ILE A 100 8.75 -11.24 -7.70
CA ILE A 100 8.32 -11.51 -9.08
C ILE A 100 7.43 -10.37 -9.60
N THR A 101 6.43 -9.94 -8.82
CA THR A 101 5.47 -8.92 -9.25
C THR A 101 6.06 -7.52 -9.22
N ALA A 102 6.86 -7.15 -8.22
CA ALA A 102 7.56 -5.86 -8.18
C ALA A 102 8.53 -5.68 -9.36
N GLY A 103 9.22 -6.74 -9.77
CA GLY A 103 10.05 -6.74 -10.99
C GLY A 103 9.21 -6.47 -12.24
N LYS A 104 8.05 -7.09 -12.35
CA LYS A 104 7.10 -6.88 -13.46
C LYS A 104 6.51 -5.47 -13.47
N ILE A 105 6.17 -4.93 -12.30
CA ILE A 105 5.65 -3.56 -12.15
C ILE A 105 6.65 -2.55 -12.71
N ARG A 106 7.96 -2.73 -12.47
CA ARG A 106 9.02 -1.86 -13.03
C ARG A 106 9.19 -2.00 -14.53
N GLY A 107 9.04 -3.21 -15.08
CA GLY A 107 9.26 -3.50 -16.51
C GLY A 107 8.07 -3.20 -17.43
N ARG A 108 6.84 -3.15 -16.90
CA ARG A 108 5.59 -3.06 -17.69
C ARG A 108 5.15 -1.65 -18.09
N GLY A 109 5.89 -0.61 -17.68
CA GLY A 109 5.47 0.77 -17.88
C GLY A 109 4.40 1.23 -16.87
N LEU A 110 4.37 2.53 -16.60
CA LEU A 110 3.53 3.16 -15.55
C LEU A 110 2.04 2.79 -15.60
N ARG A 111 1.47 2.59 -16.80
CA ARG A 111 0.04 2.33 -16.95
C ARG A 111 -0.39 0.94 -16.46
N ARG A 112 0.38 -0.12 -16.72
CA ARG A 112 0.06 -1.49 -16.24
C ARG A 112 0.38 -1.66 -14.76
N ALA A 113 1.44 -1.02 -14.29
CA ALA A 113 1.76 -0.96 -12.88
C ALA A 113 0.63 -0.32 -12.06
N SER A 114 -0.01 0.72 -12.59
CA SER A 114 -1.13 1.39 -11.91
C SER A 114 -2.37 0.51 -11.81
N VAL A 115 -2.64 -0.38 -12.77
CA VAL A 115 -3.81 -1.28 -12.72
C VAL A 115 -3.61 -2.36 -11.66
N SER A 116 -2.43 -3.00 -11.60
CA SER A 116 -2.14 -4.06 -10.62
C SER A 116 -2.11 -3.56 -9.16
N LEU A 117 -2.01 -2.26 -8.91
CA LEU A 117 -2.02 -1.68 -7.57
C LEU A 117 -3.26 -0.82 -7.27
N GLU A 118 -4.24 -0.78 -8.18
CA GLU A 118 -5.35 0.17 -8.09
C GLU A 118 -6.23 -0.05 -6.85
N LYS A 119 -6.59 -1.30 -6.54
CA LYS A 119 -7.39 -1.59 -5.34
C LYS A 119 -6.61 -1.27 -4.06
N PHE A 120 -5.33 -1.65 -4.00
CA PHE A 120 -4.45 -1.30 -2.88
C PHE A 120 -4.36 0.22 -2.72
N ARG A 121 -4.11 0.95 -3.79
CA ARG A 121 -4.03 2.41 -3.77
C ARG A 121 -5.27 3.05 -3.16
N ARG A 122 -6.45 2.69 -3.68
CA ARG A 122 -7.73 3.26 -3.20
C ARG A 122 -7.97 2.94 -1.74
N ALA A 123 -7.75 1.69 -1.33
CA ALA A 123 -7.95 1.26 0.04
C ALA A 123 -6.96 1.96 0.99
N PHE A 124 -5.70 2.07 0.60
CA PHE A 124 -4.69 2.76 1.38
C PHE A 124 -4.95 4.28 1.49
N GLU A 125 -5.31 4.94 0.38
CA GLU A 125 -5.68 6.37 0.41
C GLU A 125 -6.91 6.64 1.31
N ASN A 126 -7.90 5.73 1.33
CA ASN A 126 -9.03 5.82 2.26
C ASN A 126 -8.59 5.61 3.72
N PHE A 127 -7.81 4.58 4.00
CA PHE A 127 -7.23 4.34 5.33
C PHE A 127 -6.46 5.57 5.85
N ILE A 128 -5.62 6.17 5.03
CA ILE A 128 -4.91 7.41 5.39
C ILE A 128 -5.89 8.57 5.61
N THR A 129 -6.95 8.68 4.81
CA THR A 129 -7.96 9.72 4.97
C THR A 129 -8.62 9.62 6.34
N ASP A 130 -8.98 8.41 6.77
CA ASP A 130 -9.61 8.15 8.07
C ASP A 130 -8.64 8.47 9.23
N LEU A 131 -7.38 8.03 9.13
CA LEU A 131 -6.34 8.39 10.10
C LEU A 131 -6.13 9.91 10.21
N LEU A 132 -6.11 10.63 9.08
CA LEU A 132 -5.93 12.07 9.08
C LEU A 132 -7.16 12.81 9.64
N LEU A 133 -8.36 12.27 9.49
CA LEU A 133 -9.57 12.80 10.15
C LEU A 133 -9.46 12.65 11.67
N GLU A 134 -9.12 11.46 12.15
CA GLU A 134 -8.87 11.20 13.57
C GLU A 134 -7.75 12.13 14.12
N GLY A 135 -6.65 12.26 13.38
CA GLY A 135 -5.53 13.13 13.75
C GLY A 135 -5.87 14.63 13.82
N ARG A 136 -6.92 15.06 13.12
CA ARG A 136 -7.45 16.44 13.28
C ARG A 136 -8.26 16.59 14.55
N GLU A 137 -9.04 15.59 14.92
CA GLU A 137 -9.82 15.58 16.16
C GLU A 137 -8.89 15.57 17.39
N SER A 138 -7.82 14.77 17.35
CA SER A 138 -6.78 14.74 18.40
C SER A 138 -5.79 15.90 18.36
N ARG A 139 -5.86 16.77 17.34
CA ARG A 139 -4.93 17.90 17.08
C ARG A 139 -3.49 17.48 16.72
N GLU A 140 -3.25 16.25 16.38
CA GLU A 140 -1.95 15.79 15.87
C GLU A 140 -1.70 16.27 14.43
N VAL A 141 -2.77 16.46 13.64
CA VAL A 141 -2.71 16.88 12.25
C VAL A 141 -3.40 18.23 12.08
N LYS A 142 -2.70 19.19 11.51
CA LYS A 142 -3.26 20.50 11.20
C LYS A 142 -3.98 20.50 9.86
N GLN A 143 -5.20 21.03 9.83
CA GLN A 143 -5.91 21.23 8.57
C GLN A 143 -5.33 22.43 7.83
N ARG A 144 -4.91 22.20 6.58
CA ARG A 144 -4.42 23.27 5.69
C ARG A 144 -5.26 23.30 4.42
N PRO A 145 -5.91 24.43 4.10
CA PRO A 145 -6.65 24.58 2.85
C PRO A 145 -5.78 24.19 1.64
N PHE A 146 -6.38 23.54 0.65
CA PHE A 146 -5.75 23.12 -0.63
C PHE A 146 -4.63 22.08 -0.54
N VAL A 147 -3.96 21.90 0.60
CA VAL A 147 -2.84 20.97 0.76
C VAL A 147 -3.28 19.64 1.38
N SER A 148 -4.16 19.71 2.39
CA SER A 148 -4.59 18.51 3.13
C SER A 148 -5.27 17.47 2.26
N SER A 149 -5.94 17.84 1.18
CA SER A 149 -6.55 16.92 0.21
C SER A 149 -5.54 16.08 -0.58
N ARG A 150 -4.27 16.48 -0.58
CA ARG A 150 -3.18 15.77 -1.28
C ARG A 150 -2.44 14.78 -0.40
N TYR A 151 -2.61 14.86 0.92
CA TYR A 151 -1.89 14.00 1.85
C TYR A 151 -2.08 12.50 1.59
N PRO A 152 -3.29 11.96 1.33
CA PRO A 152 -3.44 10.53 1.06
C PRO A 152 -2.57 10.05 -0.10
N ALA A 153 -2.47 10.80 -1.19
CA ALA A 153 -1.63 10.47 -2.33
C ALA A 153 -0.12 10.57 -2.01
N VAL A 154 0.28 11.50 -1.13
CA VAL A 154 1.67 11.62 -0.65
C VAL A 154 2.03 10.40 0.20
N PHE A 155 1.17 10.00 1.13
CA PHE A 155 1.38 8.79 1.94
C PHE A 155 1.36 7.51 1.10
N TYR A 156 0.55 7.44 0.04
CA TYR A 156 0.62 6.34 -0.92
C TYR A 156 2.00 6.28 -1.61
N THR A 157 2.53 7.43 -2.01
CA THR A 157 3.89 7.51 -2.57
C THR A 157 4.94 7.05 -1.55
N GLN A 158 4.76 7.39 -0.26
CA GLN A 158 5.60 6.89 0.83
C GLN A 158 5.51 5.37 0.97
N ALA A 159 4.30 4.78 0.90
CA ALA A 159 4.12 3.34 0.94
C ALA A 159 4.87 2.63 -0.20
N LEU A 160 4.80 3.17 -1.43
CA LEU A 160 5.55 2.66 -2.56
C LEU A 160 7.08 2.82 -2.39
N PHE A 161 7.52 3.91 -1.78
CA PHE A 161 8.93 4.10 -1.44
C PHE A 161 9.40 3.03 -0.44
N LEU A 162 8.66 2.80 0.65
CA LEU A 162 8.99 1.79 1.66
C LEU A 162 8.98 0.37 1.08
N LEU A 163 7.98 0.04 0.26
CA LEU A 163 7.93 -1.24 -0.47
C LEU A 163 9.19 -1.43 -1.33
N ASN A 164 9.55 -0.40 -2.11
CA ASN A 164 10.71 -0.47 -2.98
C ASN A 164 12.03 -0.52 -2.21
N PHE A 165 12.10 0.14 -1.06
CA PHE A 165 13.25 0.09 -0.15
C PHE A 165 13.40 -1.33 0.41
N TRP A 166 12.33 -1.91 0.98
CA TRP A 166 12.32 -3.26 1.53
C TRP A 166 12.67 -4.34 0.49
N VAL A 167 12.18 -4.23 -0.73
CA VAL A 167 12.50 -5.17 -1.83
C VAL A 167 14.02 -5.24 -2.06
N ARG A 168 14.74 -4.14 -1.87
CA ARG A 168 16.20 -4.02 -2.06
C ARG A 168 17.01 -4.16 -0.80
N ASP A 169 16.36 -4.23 0.36
CA ASP A 169 17.07 -4.32 1.63
C ASP A 169 17.73 -5.69 1.78
N THR A 170 19.02 -5.68 2.00
CA THR A 170 19.87 -6.86 2.23
C THR A 170 20.39 -6.96 3.66
N SER A 171 19.96 -6.05 4.55
CA SER A 171 20.34 -6.09 5.95
C SER A 171 19.73 -7.30 6.66
N LYS A 172 20.38 -7.73 7.75
CA LYS A 172 19.88 -8.84 8.54
C LYS A 172 18.51 -8.48 9.13
N GLY A 173 17.53 -9.36 8.94
CA GLY A 173 16.17 -9.12 9.45
C GLY A 173 15.43 -7.93 8.85
N PHE A 174 16.01 -7.23 7.87
CA PHE A 174 15.49 -6.00 7.26
C PHE A 174 15.51 -4.78 8.21
N GLU A 175 16.49 -4.70 9.12
CA GLU A 175 16.67 -3.62 10.11
C GLU A 175 16.72 -2.22 9.47
N ASN A 176 17.28 -2.11 8.24
CA ASN A 176 17.29 -0.84 7.53
C ASN A 176 15.88 -0.42 7.08
N THR A 177 15.00 -1.38 6.79
CA THR A 177 13.59 -1.10 6.44
C THR A 177 12.84 -0.58 7.66
N ASP A 178 13.05 -1.16 8.84
CA ASP A 178 12.44 -0.69 10.09
C ASP A 178 12.85 0.77 10.37
N THR A 179 14.14 1.05 10.23
CA THR A 179 14.66 2.43 10.34
C THR A 179 14.06 3.38 9.31
N ALA A 180 13.87 2.90 8.07
CA ALA A 180 13.25 3.71 7.01
C ALA A 180 11.78 4.01 7.29
N ILE A 181 11.03 3.05 7.85
CA ILE A 181 9.63 3.23 8.27
C ILE A 181 9.55 4.32 9.33
N GLU A 182 10.32 4.20 10.41
CA GLU A 182 10.33 5.20 11.49
C GLU A 182 10.64 6.60 10.98
N LYS A 183 11.71 6.74 10.21
CA LYS A 183 12.12 8.04 9.66
C LYS A 183 11.08 8.62 8.72
N ALA A 184 10.53 7.81 7.82
CA ALA A 184 9.54 8.26 6.85
C ALA A 184 8.25 8.72 7.53
N VAL A 185 7.71 7.94 8.47
CA VAL A 185 6.49 8.31 9.21
C VAL A 185 6.73 9.54 10.07
N ASN A 186 7.80 9.58 10.87
CA ASN A 186 8.11 10.73 11.71
C ASN A 186 8.25 12.01 10.88
N THR A 187 9.02 11.96 9.78
CA THR A 187 9.17 13.12 8.88
C THR A 187 7.82 13.58 8.31
N SER A 188 6.95 12.65 7.89
CA SER A 188 5.64 13.01 7.34
C SER A 188 4.76 13.70 8.39
N PHE A 189 4.69 13.16 9.61
CA PHE A 189 3.88 13.78 10.67
C PHE A 189 4.48 15.11 11.17
N ASP A 190 5.79 15.24 11.19
CA ASP A 190 6.43 16.52 11.52
C ASP A 190 6.14 17.60 10.46
N LEU A 191 6.03 17.21 9.17
CA LEU A 191 5.66 18.13 8.10
C LEU A 191 4.16 18.50 8.11
N ILE A 192 3.26 17.55 8.41
CA ILE A 192 1.81 17.83 8.45
C ILE A 192 1.34 18.36 9.80
N GLY A 193 2.15 18.24 10.84
CA GLY A 193 1.94 18.81 12.16
C GLY A 193 2.07 20.34 12.19
N ALA A 194 2.07 20.92 13.39
CA ALA A 194 1.74 22.33 13.58
C ALA A 194 2.79 23.37 13.20
N SER A 195 4.07 23.07 12.96
CA SER A 195 5.09 24.14 12.99
C SER A 195 5.90 24.40 11.72
N ALA A 196 6.35 23.37 11.00
CA ALA A 196 7.36 23.59 9.95
C ALA A 196 6.80 24.28 8.68
N LEU A 197 5.62 23.91 8.24
CA LEU A 197 5.02 24.48 7.02
C LEU A 197 4.30 25.81 7.27
N ASP A 198 3.88 26.10 8.49
CA ASP A 198 3.15 27.34 8.79
C ASP A 198 4.00 28.59 8.52
N SER A 199 5.28 28.54 8.91
CA SER A 199 6.21 29.65 8.63
C SER A 199 6.43 29.89 7.13
N VAL A 200 6.45 28.82 6.33
CA VAL A 200 6.57 28.92 4.87
C VAL A 200 5.29 29.48 4.26
N PHE A 201 4.11 29.04 4.72
CA PHE A 201 2.83 29.57 4.26
C PHE A 201 2.63 31.03 4.65
N ASP A 202 2.99 31.42 5.87
CA ASP A 202 2.90 32.79 6.32
C ASP A 202 3.82 33.71 5.52
N LEU A 203 5.04 33.26 5.22
CA LEU A 203 5.96 33.96 4.34
C LEU A 203 5.39 34.11 2.91
N ALA A 204 4.87 33.03 2.33
CA ALA A 204 4.28 33.06 1.00
C ALA A 204 3.06 33.99 0.93
N LYS A 205 2.20 33.96 1.95
CA LYS A 205 1.05 34.86 2.08
C LYS A 205 1.49 36.30 2.20
N PHE A 206 2.49 36.58 3.03
CA PHE A 206 3.07 37.89 3.19
C PHE A 206 3.61 38.42 1.85
N LEU A 207 4.38 37.63 1.12
CA LEU A 207 4.93 38.02 -0.17
C LEU A 207 3.83 38.25 -1.22
N TYR A 208 2.75 37.48 -1.19
CA TYR A 208 1.62 37.63 -2.11
C TYR A 208 0.81 38.95 -1.80
N GLN A 209 0.62 39.23 -0.52
CA GLN A 209 -0.14 40.41 -0.08
C GLN A 209 0.60 41.76 -0.24
N ASN A 210 1.93 41.69 -0.37
CA ASN A 210 2.80 42.85 -0.52
C ASN A 210 3.41 43.03 -1.93
N ARG A 211 2.77 42.37 -2.92
CA ARG A 211 3.00 42.64 -4.34
C ARG A 211 2.06 43.70 -4.84
#